data_b83fe93d0b15ab3210157b6451d44ddc
#
_entry.id   b83fe93d0b15ab3210157b6451d44ddc
#
_cell.length_a   1.000
_cell.length_b   1.000
_cell.length_c   1.000
_cell.angle_alpha   90.00
_cell.angle_beta   90.00
_cell.angle_gamma   90.00
#
_symmetry.space_group_name_H-M   'P 1'
#
loop_
_entity.id
_entity.type
_entity.pdbx_description
1 polymer ?
#
loop_
_entity_poly.entity_id
_entity_poly.type
_entity_poly.pdbx_seq_one_letter_code
_entity_poly.pdbx_strand_id
1 'polypeptide(L)'
;IKEPIGMYGGRLEANFHVVVGQVSSIRNIGRCIKSAGLDLDGITLEPLASANAVLSHEEKEAGVALIDIGGGTTDLAIFKDGIIRHTSVIPFGGNVITEDIKEGCSIIEKQAELLKVKFGSAWPGENKENEIVSIPGLRGRDPKEISLKNLSKIINARTIEIIQQVYLEIKNYGHEEQKKKLIAGIVLTGGGSQLKHLKQLVEFVTGMDTRVGYPNEHLAGDTDKNVTSPLYATAVGLVMDGLSKIEKNNIENFELENSDDESIISENSVENNSEEIEKKTDKKIKRESFLDKLTKNLQDFLDNAE
;
A
#
# COMPACT_ATOMS: atom_id res chain seq x y z
N ILE A 1 20.45 7.34 -14.60
CA ILE A 1 21.45 6.63 -13.76
C ILE A 1 20.69 6.14 -12.52
N LYS A 2 20.69 4.84 -12.24
CA LYS A 2 19.95 4.26 -11.11
C LYS A 2 20.67 4.50 -9.77
N GLU A 3 21.99 4.44 -9.75
CA GLU A 3 22.81 4.67 -8.54
C GLU A 3 23.95 5.65 -8.86
N PRO A 4 23.76 6.94 -8.58
CA PRO A 4 24.78 7.96 -8.84
C PRO A 4 25.86 8.06 -7.74
N ILE A 5 25.68 7.37 -6.59
CA ILE A 5 26.60 7.43 -5.47
C ILE A 5 27.99 6.92 -5.90
N GLY A 6 29.04 7.67 -5.61
CA GLY A 6 30.42 7.34 -5.98
C GLY A 6 30.80 7.68 -7.43
N MET A 7 29.90 8.24 -8.23
CA MET A 7 30.20 8.67 -9.61
C MET A 7 30.78 10.09 -9.63
N TYR A 8 31.83 10.29 -10.43
CA TYR A 8 32.41 11.62 -10.65
C TYR A 8 31.73 12.31 -11.85
N GLY A 9 31.43 13.60 -11.72
CA GLY A 9 30.86 14.38 -12.80
C GLY A 9 30.99 15.88 -12.58
N GLY A 10 31.05 16.66 -13.65
CA GLY A 10 31.11 18.13 -13.62
C GLY A 10 29.76 18.81 -13.47
N ARG A 11 28.64 18.09 -13.68
CA ARG A 11 27.26 18.60 -13.60
C ARG A 11 26.29 17.50 -13.18
N LEU A 12 25.44 17.81 -12.21
CA LEU A 12 24.35 16.94 -11.77
C LEU A 12 23.00 17.55 -12.19
N GLU A 13 22.17 16.76 -12.87
CA GLU A 13 20.79 17.12 -13.20
C GLU A 13 19.86 16.05 -12.62
N ALA A 14 18.80 16.50 -11.93
CA ALA A 14 17.81 15.62 -11.34
C ALA A 14 16.40 16.11 -11.64
N ASN A 15 15.49 15.19 -11.96
CA ASN A 15 14.07 15.45 -12.10
C ASN A 15 13.34 14.87 -10.88
N PHE A 16 12.49 15.67 -10.25
CA PHE A 16 11.74 15.28 -9.06
C PHE A 16 10.24 15.24 -9.37
N HIS A 17 9.56 14.20 -8.91
CA HIS A 17 8.12 14.19 -8.79
C HIS A 17 7.75 14.79 -7.44
N VAL A 18 7.05 15.93 -7.44
CA VAL A 18 6.71 16.67 -6.21
C VAL A 18 5.23 16.53 -5.95
N VAL A 19 4.88 15.99 -4.79
CA VAL A 19 3.50 15.89 -4.30
C VAL A 19 3.29 16.88 -3.17
N VAL A 20 2.26 17.71 -3.29
CA VAL A 20 1.94 18.75 -2.30
C VAL A 20 0.70 18.33 -1.51
N GLY A 21 0.80 18.33 -0.19
CA GLY A 21 -0.30 18.02 0.72
C GLY A 21 -0.72 19.21 1.59
N GLN A 22 -1.94 19.17 2.10
CA GLN A 22 -2.44 20.18 3.05
C GLN A 22 -1.79 19.99 4.42
N VAL A 23 -1.12 21.01 4.92
CA VAL A 23 -0.46 21.01 6.24
C VAL A 23 -1.44 20.71 7.39
N SER A 24 -2.68 21.17 7.29
CA SER A 24 -3.73 20.89 8.28
C SER A 24 -4.05 19.42 8.41
N SER A 25 -4.14 18.69 7.28
CA SER A 25 -4.39 17.24 7.25
C SER A 25 -3.25 16.48 7.90
N ILE A 26 -2.01 16.81 7.55
CA ILE A 26 -0.81 16.20 8.15
C ILE A 26 -0.77 16.43 9.67
N ARG A 27 -1.04 17.65 10.12
CA ARG A 27 -1.09 17.97 11.55
C ARG A 27 -2.21 17.21 12.28
N ASN A 28 -3.36 17.02 11.64
CA ASN A 28 -4.47 16.27 12.23
C ASN A 28 -4.12 14.79 12.42
N ILE A 29 -3.46 14.16 11.45
CA ILE A 29 -2.93 12.79 11.58
C ILE A 29 -2.02 12.70 12.80
N GLY A 30 -1.02 13.59 12.91
CA GLY A 30 -0.10 13.60 14.05
C GLY A 30 -0.80 13.80 15.40
N ARG A 31 -1.83 14.64 15.46
CA ARG A 31 -2.66 14.82 16.67
C ARG A 31 -3.44 13.57 17.05
N CYS A 32 -4.02 12.87 16.06
CA CYS A 32 -4.76 11.62 16.31
C CYS A 32 -3.84 10.55 16.89
N ILE A 33 -2.64 10.37 16.31
CA ILE A 33 -1.65 9.41 16.77
C ILE A 33 -1.20 9.73 18.20
N LYS A 34 -0.86 10.99 18.48
CA LYS A 34 -0.47 11.43 19.83
C LYS A 34 -1.60 11.30 20.85
N SER A 35 -2.86 11.55 20.44
CA SER A 35 -4.02 11.37 21.31
C SER A 35 -4.30 9.91 21.63
N ALA A 36 -3.87 8.99 20.76
CA ALA A 36 -3.92 7.54 21.02
C ALA A 36 -2.76 7.04 21.91
N GLY A 37 -1.87 7.94 22.37
CA GLY A 37 -0.71 7.59 23.20
C GLY A 37 0.44 6.94 22.43
N LEU A 38 0.49 7.16 21.11
CA LEU A 38 1.53 6.63 20.22
C LEU A 38 2.43 7.75 19.70
N ASP A 39 3.64 7.40 19.33
CA ASP A 39 4.58 8.31 18.67
C ASP A 39 4.50 8.16 17.15
N LEU A 40 4.67 9.28 16.45
CA LEU A 40 4.70 9.32 14.98
C LEU A 40 6.15 9.13 14.50
N ASP A 41 6.44 7.97 13.91
CA ASP A 41 7.75 7.66 13.34
C ASP A 41 7.95 8.34 11.98
N GLY A 42 6.93 8.30 11.12
CA GLY A 42 7.02 8.87 9.79
C GLY A 42 5.68 9.03 9.09
N ILE A 43 5.72 9.66 7.94
CA ILE A 43 4.56 9.85 7.06
C ILE A 43 4.95 9.37 5.67
N THR A 44 4.13 8.52 5.10
CA THR A 44 4.32 7.97 3.74
C THR A 44 3.07 8.26 2.90
N LEU A 45 3.27 8.53 1.62
CA LEU A 45 2.17 8.72 0.69
C LEU A 45 1.44 7.39 0.47
N GLU A 46 0.11 7.41 0.58
CA GLU A 46 -0.74 6.21 0.48
C GLU A 46 -0.45 5.34 -0.75
N PRO A 47 -0.38 5.88 -1.99
CA PRO A 47 -0.07 5.05 -3.16
C PRO A 47 1.32 4.40 -3.14
N LEU A 48 2.30 5.00 -2.44
CA LEU A 48 3.63 4.40 -2.27
C LEU A 48 3.57 3.21 -1.31
N ALA A 49 2.83 3.35 -0.21
CA ALA A 49 2.63 2.26 0.74
C ALA A 49 1.90 1.10 0.07
N SER A 50 0.75 1.35 -0.57
CA SER A 50 -0.01 0.32 -1.30
C SER A 50 0.84 -0.37 -2.37
N ALA A 51 1.66 0.40 -3.12
CA ALA A 51 2.56 -0.13 -4.14
C ALA A 51 3.64 -1.07 -3.58
N ASN A 52 4.13 -0.80 -2.37
CA ASN A 52 5.12 -1.67 -1.74
C ASN A 52 4.52 -3.02 -1.32
N ALA A 53 3.23 -3.04 -1.00
CA ALA A 53 2.53 -4.26 -0.59
C ALA A 53 2.06 -5.14 -1.77
N VAL A 54 1.74 -4.54 -2.95
CA VAL A 54 1.00 -5.25 -4.01
C VAL A 54 1.69 -5.29 -5.37
N LEU A 55 2.76 -4.52 -5.58
CA LEU A 55 3.50 -4.47 -6.85
C LEU A 55 4.86 -5.13 -6.72
N SER A 56 5.19 -5.99 -7.69
CA SER A 56 6.54 -6.51 -7.81
C SER A 56 7.51 -5.46 -8.37
N HIS A 57 8.81 -5.72 -8.21
CA HIS A 57 9.85 -4.85 -8.77
C HIS A 57 9.78 -4.80 -10.30
N GLU A 58 9.53 -5.95 -10.94
CA GLU A 58 9.41 -6.09 -12.39
C GLU A 58 8.22 -5.31 -12.94
N GLU A 59 7.09 -5.30 -12.25
CA GLU A 59 5.92 -4.49 -12.63
C GLU A 59 6.22 -2.99 -12.56
N LYS A 60 6.87 -2.54 -11.48
CA LYS A 60 7.30 -1.14 -11.35
C LYS A 60 8.31 -0.74 -12.44
N GLU A 61 9.18 -1.64 -12.86
CA GLU A 61 10.15 -1.40 -13.93
C GLU A 61 9.48 -1.43 -15.32
N ALA A 62 8.65 -2.42 -15.61
CA ALA A 62 7.96 -2.58 -16.88
C ALA A 62 6.95 -1.46 -17.17
N GLY A 63 6.42 -0.86 -16.13
CA GLY A 63 5.39 0.18 -16.17
C GLY A 63 4.01 -0.36 -15.85
N VAL A 64 3.42 0.16 -14.77
CA VAL A 64 2.14 -0.26 -14.20
C VAL A 64 1.36 0.93 -13.68
N ALA A 65 0.03 0.88 -13.82
CA ALA A 65 -0.89 1.78 -13.13
C ALA A 65 -1.49 1.05 -11.91
N LEU A 66 -1.17 1.51 -10.72
CA LEU A 66 -1.82 1.08 -9.49
C LEU A 66 -3.05 1.94 -9.25
N ILE A 67 -4.19 1.29 -9.04
CA ILE A 67 -5.46 1.95 -8.74
C ILE A 67 -5.96 1.41 -7.39
N ASP A 68 -5.96 2.27 -6.38
CA ASP A 68 -6.48 1.99 -5.05
C ASP A 68 -7.90 2.55 -4.94
N ILE A 69 -8.90 1.68 -4.88
CA ILE A 69 -10.30 2.08 -4.80
C ILE A 69 -10.75 2.00 -3.34
N GLY A 70 -10.68 3.13 -2.67
CA GLY A 70 -11.13 3.30 -1.30
C GLY A 70 -12.64 3.54 -1.16
N GLY A 71 -13.06 3.98 0.03
CA GLY A 71 -14.45 4.39 0.27
C GLY A 71 -14.78 5.75 -0.32
N GLY A 72 -13.95 6.77 -0.08
CA GLY A 72 -14.18 8.14 -0.50
C GLY A 72 -13.47 8.53 -1.79
N THR A 73 -12.29 7.96 -2.04
CA THR A 73 -11.41 8.29 -3.16
C THR A 73 -11.02 7.06 -3.95
N THR A 74 -10.55 7.31 -5.16
CA THR A 74 -9.80 6.35 -5.96
C THR A 74 -8.47 6.99 -6.30
N ASP A 75 -7.39 6.38 -5.83
CA ASP A 75 -6.04 6.89 -5.96
C ASP A 75 -5.31 6.17 -7.08
N LEU A 76 -4.74 6.93 -8.01
CA LEU A 76 -3.94 6.44 -9.12
C LEU A 76 -2.48 6.76 -8.88
N ALA A 77 -1.62 5.75 -9.05
CA ALA A 77 -0.17 5.95 -9.12
C ALA A 77 0.40 5.17 -10.31
N ILE A 78 1.19 5.83 -11.13
CA ILE A 78 1.86 5.22 -12.27
C ILE A 78 3.34 5.07 -11.96
N PHE A 79 3.83 3.84 -12.07
CA PHE A 79 5.25 3.50 -11.93
C PHE A 79 5.82 3.13 -13.30
N LYS A 80 7.06 3.52 -13.52
CA LYS A 80 7.85 3.16 -14.72
C LYS A 80 9.33 3.31 -14.40
N ASP A 81 10.15 2.39 -14.88
CA ASP A 81 11.60 2.34 -14.63
C ASP A 81 11.91 2.26 -13.10
N GLY A 82 11.04 1.59 -12.33
CA GLY A 82 11.17 1.40 -10.89
C GLY A 82 10.79 2.61 -10.02
N ILE A 83 10.37 3.74 -10.62
CA ILE A 83 10.04 4.98 -9.90
C ILE A 83 8.61 5.45 -10.22
N ILE A 84 8.03 6.22 -9.27
CA ILE A 84 6.73 6.85 -9.49
C ILE A 84 6.84 7.99 -10.51
N ARG A 85 5.96 8.01 -11.49
CA ARG A 85 5.93 8.98 -12.58
C ARG A 85 4.74 9.91 -12.57
N HIS A 86 3.61 9.46 -12.06
CA HIS A 86 2.38 10.23 -11.99
C HIS A 86 1.53 9.78 -10.83
N THR A 87 0.84 10.72 -10.20
CA THR A 87 -0.16 10.46 -9.16
C THR A 87 -1.38 11.33 -9.42
N SER A 88 -2.56 10.77 -9.21
CA SER A 88 -3.83 11.50 -9.27
C SER A 88 -4.81 10.94 -8.24
N VAL A 89 -5.69 11.79 -7.74
CA VAL A 89 -6.73 11.42 -6.79
C VAL A 89 -8.09 11.76 -7.41
N ILE A 90 -8.91 10.75 -7.60
CA ILE A 90 -10.28 10.88 -8.08
C ILE A 90 -11.19 10.92 -6.85
N PRO A 91 -12.02 11.97 -6.66
CA PRO A 91 -12.83 12.16 -5.43
C PRO A 91 -14.10 11.28 -5.41
N PHE A 92 -14.02 10.09 -5.97
CA PHE A 92 -15.08 9.09 -6.02
C PHE A 92 -14.51 7.72 -5.64
N GLY A 93 -15.26 6.97 -4.81
CA GLY A 93 -14.90 5.62 -4.38
C GLY A 93 -16.16 4.79 -4.11
N GLY A 94 -16.04 3.79 -3.24
CA GLY A 94 -17.13 2.89 -2.90
C GLY A 94 -18.37 3.55 -2.28
N ASN A 95 -18.21 4.69 -1.60
CA ASN A 95 -19.31 5.38 -0.93
C ASN A 95 -20.31 5.99 -1.92
N VAL A 96 -19.84 6.52 -3.06
CA VAL A 96 -20.74 7.06 -4.10
C VAL A 96 -21.59 5.95 -4.71
N ILE A 97 -21.01 4.75 -4.90
CA ILE A 97 -21.77 3.58 -5.35
C ILE A 97 -22.85 3.21 -4.32
N THR A 98 -22.53 3.28 -3.03
CA THR A 98 -23.51 3.02 -1.96
C THR A 98 -24.65 4.04 -1.98
N GLU A 99 -24.35 5.30 -2.20
CA GLU A 99 -25.35 6.37 -2.30
C GLU A 99 -26.27 6.15 -3.52
N ASP A 100 -25.73 5.81 -4.68
CA ASP A 100 -26.53 5.49 -5.87
C ASP A 100 -27.45 4.26 -5.65
N ILE A 101 -26.97 3.24 -4.95
CA ILE A 101 -27.79 2.09 -4.57
C ILE A 101 -28.90 2.51 -3.59
N LYS A 102 -28.58 3.32 -2.60
CA LYS A 102 -29.54 3.84 -1.62
C LYS A 102 -30.66 4.59 -2.33
N GLU A 103 -30.34 5.49 -3.25
CA GLU A 103 -31.31 6.26 -4.02
C GLU A 103 -32.09 5.38 -5.00
N GLY A 104 -31.37 4.62 -5.85
CA GLY A 104 -31.98 3.80 -6.91
C GLY A 104 -32.86 2.66 -6.37
N CYS A 105 -32.49 2.12 -5.19
CA CYS A 105 -33.30 1.11 -4.50
C CYS A 105 -34.21 1.69 -3.43
N SER A 106 -34.17 3.01 -3.12
CA SER A 106 -34.96 3.67 -2.05
C SER A 106 -34.88 2.90 -0.72
N ILE A 107 -33.69 2.68 -0.20
CA ILE A 107 -33.35 1.96 1.03
C ILE A 107 -32.41 2.81 1.90
N ILE A 108 -32.15 2.38 3.12
CA ILE A 108 -31.18 3.07 4.00
C ILE A 108 -29.74 2.73 3.59
N GLU A 109 -28.81 3.64 3.87
CA GLU A 109 -27.40 3.52 3.52
C GLU A 109 -26.76 2.20 4.00
N LYS A 110 -27.03 1.80 5.25
CA LYS A 110 -26.54 0.54 5.79
C LYS A 110 -26.98 -0.69 5.01
N GLN A 111 -28.21 -0.69 4.50
CA GLN A 111 -28.73 -1.77 3.65
C GLN A 111 -28.11 -1.71 2.24
N ALA A 112 -27.90 -0.51 1.71
CA ALA A 112 -27.24 -0.31 0.42
C ALA A 112 -25.80 -0.82 0.45
N GLU A 113 -25.03 -0.51 1.51
CA GLU A 113 -23.67 -1.00 1.70
C GLU A 113 -23.63 -2.54 1.82
N LEU A 114 -24.53 -3.13 2.59
CA LEU A 114 -24.63 -4.60 2.70
C LEU A 114 -24.97 -5.25 1.36
N LEU A 115 -25.85 -4.63 0.53
CA LEU A 115 -26.16 -5.12 -0.81
C LEU A 115 -24.94 -5.05 -1.72
N LYS A 116 -24.23 -3.92 -1.73
CA LYS A 116 -23.01 -3.74 -2.51
C LYS A 116 -21.97 -4.80 -2.18
N VAL A 117 -21.68 -4.99 -0.90
CA VAL A 117 -20.62 -5.93 -0.44
C VAL A 117 -21.00 -7.38 -0.70
N LYS A 118 -22.25 -7.78 -0.44
CA LYS A 118 -22.64 -9.19 -0.54
C LYS A 118 -23.05 -9.62 -1.94
N PHE A 119 -23.74 -8.75 -2.68
CA PHE A 119 -24.40 -9.09 -3.94
C PHE A 119 -23.99 -8.20 -5.10
N GLY A 120 -23.18 -7.16 -4.85
CA GLY A 120 -22.73 -6.22 -5.87
C GLY A 120 -21.92 -6.90 -6.96
N SER A 121 -22.19 -6.51 -8.21
CA SER A 121 -21.44 -6.91 -9.39
C SER A 121 -21.31 -5.71 -10.32
N ALA A 122 -20.11 -5.50 -10.84
CA ALA A 122 -19.85 -4.44 -11.82
C ALA A 122 -20.36 -4.80 -13.22
N TRP A 123 -20.77 -6.05 -13.45
CA TRP A 123 -21.21 -6.53 -14.76
C TRP A 123 -22.65 -7.05 -14.74
N PRO A 124 -23.63 -6.29 -15.28
CA PRO A 124 -25.05 -6.68 -15.23
C PRO A 124 -25.40 -7.96 -15.99
N GLY A 125 -24.60 -8.32 -17.00
CA GLY A 125 -24.83 -9.50 -17.83
C GLY A 125 -24.64 -10.84 -17.11
N GLU A 126 -23.88 -10.84 -15.99
CA GLU A 126 -23.64 -12.04 -15.18
C GLU A 126 -24.79 -12.39 -14.23
N ASN A 127 -25.74 -11.47 -14.02
CA ASN A 127 -26.87 -11.72 -13.14
C ASN A 127 -28.10 -12.16 -13.94
N LYS A 128 -28.73 -13.25 -13.49
CA LYS A 128 -29.96 -13.73 -14.10
C LYS A 128 -31.13 -12.79 -13.78
N GLU A 129 -32.11 -12.73 -14.66
CA GLU A 129 -33.27 -11.83 -14.49
C GLU A 129 -34.13 -12.15 -13.27
N ASN A 130 -34.13 -13.41 -12.84
CA ASN A 130 -34.97 -13.91 -11.75
C ASN A 130 -34.28 -13.92 -10.40
N GLU A 131 -33.04 -13.39 -10.29
CA GLU A 131 -32.34 -13.31 -9.03
C GLU A 131 -32.78 -12.07 -8.26
N ILE A 132 -33.44 -12.31 -7.11
CA ILE A 132 -34.01 -11.29 -6.25
C ILE A 132 -33.47 -11.46 -4.84
N VAL A 133 -33.12 -10.35 -4.17
CA VAL A 133 -32.78 -10.30 -2.76
C VAL A 133 -33.87 -9.56 -2.01
N SER A 134 -34.36 -10.17 -0.94
CA SER A 134 -35.33 -9.56 -0.04
C SER A 134 -34.60 -8.86 1.11
N ILE A 135 -34.92 -7.59 1.32
CA ILE A 135 -34.38 -6.77 2.40
C ILE A 135 -35.49 -6.55 3.43
N PRO A 136 -35.17 -6.71 4.74
CA PRO A 136 -36.15 -6.42 5.80
C PRO A 136 -36.67 -4.98 5.71
N GLY A 137 -37.99 -4.84 5.73
CA GLY A 137 -38.63 -3.52 5.77
C GLY A 137 -38.32 -2.79 7.09
N LEU A 138 -38.43 -1.47 7.08
CA LEU A 138 -38.38 -0.66 8.30
C LEU A 138 -39.64 -0.93 9.12
N ARG A 139 -39.56 -0.77 10.45
CA ARG A 139 -40.62 -1.03 11.44
C ARG A 139 -42.03 -1.23 10.86
N GLY A 140 -42.49 -2.49 10.82
CA GLY A 140 -43.86 -2.84 10.39
C GLY A 140 -44.16 -2.70 8.87
N ARG A 141 -43.15 -2.47 8.06
CA ARG A 141 -43.29 -2.49 6.58
C ARG A 141 -42.90 -3.86 6.02
N ASP A 142 -43.51 -4.20 4.92
CA ASP A 142 -43.18 -5.42 4.18
C ASP A 142 -41.71 -5.40 3.70
N PRO A 143 -41.09 -6.59 3.57
CA PRO A 143 -39.78 -6.71 2.98
C PRO A 143 -39.75 -6.15 1.56
N LYS A 144 -38.64 -5.53 1.18
CA LYS A 144 -38.45 -5.00 -0.17
C LYS A 144 -37.65 -5.97 -1.01
N GLU A 145 -38.17 -6.32 -2.17
CA GLU A 145 -37.51 -7.17 -3.15
C GLU A 145 -36.67 -6.31 -4.13
N ILE A 146 -35.42 -6.68 -4.32
CA ILE A 146 -34.49 -5.99 -5.22
C ILE A 146 -33.91 -7.00 -6.20
N SER A 147 -34.10 -6.73 -7.49
CA SER A 147 -33.46 -7.51 -8.54
C SER A 147 -31.96 -7.29 -8.57
N LEU A 148 -31.16 -8.36 -8.54
CA LEU A 148 -29.70 -8.29 -8.63
C LEU A 148 -29.22 -7.69 -9.96
N LYS A 149 -29.97 -7.91 -11.05
CA LYS A 149 -29.68 -7.31 -12.34
C LYS A 149 -29.82 -5.77 -12.29
N ASN A 150 -30.86 -5.24 -11.62
CA ASN A 150 -31.02 -3.80 -11.45
C ASN A 150 -29.96 -3.22 -10.53
N LEU A 151 -29.64 -3.90 -9.42
CA LEU A 151 -28.54 -3.54 -8.54
C LEU A 151 -27.23 -3.42 -9.32
N SER A 152 -26.90 -4.42 -10.14
CA SER A 152 -25.68 -4.40 -10.96
C SER A 152 -25.70 -3.29 -12.01
N LYS A 153 -26.85 -2.92 -12.56
CA LYS A 153 -26.92 -1.78 -13.50
C LYS A 153 -26.57 -0.46 -12.82
N ILE A 154 -27.06 -0.24 -11.60
CA ILE A 154 -26.73 0.95 -10.79
C ILE A 154 -25.22 0.98 -10.51
N ILE A 155 -24.68 -0.12 -10.01
CA ILE A 155 -23.25 -0.26 -9.71
C ILE A 155 -22.39 -0.05 -10.96
N ASN A 156 -22.74 -0.70 -12.06
CA ASN A 156 -22.03 -0.60 -13.34
C ASN A 156 -21.92 0.83 -13.84
N ALA A 157 -23.04 1.58 -13.83
CA ALA A 157 -23.06 2.96 -14.32
C ALA A 157 -22.04 3.83 -13.56
N ARG A 158 -22.02 3.78 -12.23
CA ARG A 158 -21.09 4.55 -11.43
C ARG A 158 -19.65 4.04 -11.57
N THR A 159 -19.46 2.74 -11.61
CA THR A 159 -18.15 2.16 -11.76
C THR A 159 -17.50 2.53 -13.11
N ILE A 160 -18.28 2.54 -14.20
CA ILE A 160 -17.79 3.01 -15.51
C ILE A 160 -17.31 4.46 -15.40
N GLU A 161 -18.08 5.33 -14.77
CA GLU A 161 -17.71 6.74 -14.61
C GLU A 161 -16.36 6.90 -13.86
N ILE A 162 -16.18 6.17 -12.75
CA ILE A 162 -14.92 6.17 -12.00
C ILE A 162 -13.76 5.68 -12.87
N ILE A 163 -13.95 4.54 -13.56
CA ILE A 163 -12.91 3.95 -14.44
C ILE A 163 -12.55 4.89 -15.59
N GLN A 164 -13.54 5.57 -16.18
CA GLN A 164 -13.30 6.52 -17.27
C GLN A 164 -12.44 7.72 -16.80
N GLN A 165 -12.69 8.22 -15.59
CA GLN A 165 -11.85 9.29 -15.01
C GLN A 165 -10.42 8.80 -14.75
N VAL A 166 -10.26 7.62 -14.17
CA VAL A 166 -8.94 7.00 -13.99
C VAL A 166 -8.23 6.82 -15.33
N TYR A 167 -8.94 6.31 -16.33
CA TYR A 167 -8.37 6.08 -17.67
C TYR A 167 -7.98 7.38 -18.37
N LEU A 168 -8.75 8.46 -18.16
CA LEU A 168 -8.36 9.79 -18.64
C LEU A 168 -7.01 10.23 -18.05
N GLU A 169 -6.79 10.02 -16.76
CA GLU A 169 -5.51 10.34 -16.11
C GLU A 169 -4.36 9.48 -16.66
N ILE A 170 -4.60 8.20 -16.93
CA ILE A 170 -3.62 7.31 -17.58
C ILE A 170 -3.29 7.82 -18.99
N LYS A 171 -4.29 8.29 -19.74
CA LYS A 171 -4.07 8.91 -21.07
C LYS A 171 -3.33 10.23 -20.96
N ASN A 172 -3.64 11.06 -20.01
CA ASN A 172 -2.94 12.33 -19.75
C ASN A 172 -1.45 12.10 -19.43
N TYR A 173 -1.12 11.02 -18.74
CA TYR A 173 0.27 10.59 -18.58
C TYR A 173 0.94 10.25 -19.91
N GLY A 174 0.17 9.84 -20.93
CA GLY A 174 0.66 9.54 -22.28
C GLY A 174 1.07 8.08 -22.48
N HIS A 175 0.38 7.13 -21.83
CA HIS A 175 0.68 5.69 -21.95
C HIS A 175 0.61 5.14 -23.39
N GLU A 176 -0.04 5.85 -24.32
CA GLU A 176 -0.11 5.51 -25.75
C GLU A 176 1.24 5.75 -26.46
N GLU A 177 2.10 6.61 -25.91
CA GLU A 177 3.45 6.79 -26.39
C GLU A 177 4.31 5.55 -26.09
N GLN A 178 5.07 5.05 -27.06
CA GLN A 178 5.86 3.83 -26.91
C GLN A 178 6.81 3.86 -25.70
N LYS A 179 7.40 5.02 -25.40
CA LYS A 179 8.32 5.21 -24.26
C LYS A 179 7.61 5.20 -22.89
N LYS A 180 6.32 5.53 -22.87
CA LYS A 180 5.49 5.62 -21.64
C LYS A 180 4.52 4.45 -21.50
N LYS A 181 4.59 3.46 -22.39
CA LYS A 181 3.70 2.32 -22.38
C LYS A 181 3.78 1.56 -21.06
N LEU A 182 2.62 1.26 -20.48
CA LEU A 182 2.48 0.48 -19.24
C LEU A 182 2.32 -0.99 -19.61
N ILE A 183 3.45 -1.72 -19.65
CA ILE A 183 3.48 -3.12 -20.12
C ILE A 183 2.81 -4.05 -19.11
N ALA A 184 2.96 -3.76 -17.82
CA ALA A 184 2.32 -4.56 -16.77
C ALA A 184 0.84 -4.19 -16.55
N GLY A 185 0.28 -3.25 -17.33
CA GLY A 185 -1.13 -2.92 -17.31
C GLY A 185 -1.60 -2.23 -16.04
N ILE A 186 -2.71 -2.71 -15.48
CA ILE A 186 -3.39 -2.13 -14.31
C ILE A 186 -3.40 -3.12 -13.16
N VAL A 187 -3.09 -2.64 -11.96
CA VAL A 187 -3.27 -3.38 -10.71
C VAL A 187 -4.30 -2.67 -9.85
N LEU A 188 -5.38 -3.38 -9.50
CA LEU A 188 -6.46 -2.88 -8.64
C LEU A 188 -6.19 -3.30 -7.20
N THR A 189 -6.33 -2.39 -6.25
CA THR A 189 -6.26 -2.67 -4.81
C THR A 189 -7.32 -1.85 -4.05
N GLY A 190 -7.29 -1.92 -2.73
CA GLY A 190 -8.32 -1.29 -1.89
C GLY A 190 -9.60 -2.10 -1.77
N GLY A 191 -10.50 -1.66 -0.90
CA GLY A 191 -11.75 -2.35 -0.62
C GLY A 191 -12.68 -2.49 -1.84
N GLY A 192 -12.69 -1.47 -2.71
CA GLY A 192 -13.50 -1.44 -3.93
C GLY A 192 -13.05 -2.45 -4.99
N SER A 193 -11.78 -2.84 -4.99
CA SER A 193 -11.25 -3.83 -5.94
C SER A 193 -11.88 -5.23 -5.79
N GLN A 194 -12.53 -5.49 -4.64
CA GLN A 194 -13.21 -6.75 -4.35
C GLN A 194 -14.61 -6.84 -4.97
N LEU A 195 -15.09 -5.76 -5.61
CA LEU A 195 -16.37 -5.78 -6.32
C LEU A 195 -16.34 -6.84 -7.43
N LYS A 196 -17.34 -7.72 -7.45
CA LYS A 196 -17.40 -8.81 -8.44
C LYS A 196 -17.36 -8.26 -9.85
N HIS A 197 -16.60 -8.91 -10.72
CA HIS A 197 -16.45 -8.58 -12.15
C HIS A 197 -15.86 -7.18 -12.43
N LEU A 198 -15.30 -6.50 -11.42
CA LEU A 198 -14.66 -5.20 -11.61
C LEU A 198 -13.45 -5.30 -12.55
N LYS A 199 -12.59 -6.33 -12.34
CA LYS A 199 -11.44 -6.58 -13.22
C LYS A 199 -11.86 -6.62 -14.69
N GLN A 200 -12.85 -7.42 -15.03
CA GLN A 200 -13.36 -7.57 -16.40
C GLN A 200 -13.91 -6.24 -16.96
N LEU A 201 -14.59 -5.45 -16.11
CA LEU A 201 -15.09 -4.14 -16.51
C LEU A 201 -13.94 -3.17 -16.81
N VAL A 202 -12.88 -3.16 -15.98
CA VAL A 202 -11.70 -2.32 -16.21
C VAL A 202 -11.00 -2.71 -17.51
N GLU A 203 -10.77 -4.01 -17.74
CA GLU A 203 -10.20 -4.53 -19.00
C GLU A 203 -11.06 -4.12 -20.22
N PHE A 204 -12.36 -4.22 -20.11
CA PHE A 204 -13.29 -3.84 -21.19
C PHE A 204 -13.25 -2.34 -21.50
N VAL A 205 -13.23 -1.48 -20.47
CA VAL A 205 -13.27 -0.02 -20.65
C VAL A 205 -11.92 0.54 -21.10
N THR A 206 -10.82 -0.01 -20.58
CA THR A 206 -9.47 0.54 -20.81
C THR A 206 -8.71 -0.16 -21.93
N GLY A 207 -9.06 -1.41 -22.26
CA GLY A 207 -8.29 -2.25 -23.17
C GLY A 207 -6.93 -2.69 -22.61
N MET A 208 -6.69 -2.51 -21.30
CA MET A 208 -5.43 -2.85 -20.64
C MET A 208 -5.59 -4.10 -19.78
N ASP A 209 -4.58 -4.96 -19.78
CA ASP A 209 -4.54 -6.12 -18.88
C ASP A 209 -4.66 -5.65 -17.42
N THR A 210 -5.47 -6.34 -16.63
CA THR A 210 -5.78 -5.94 -15.26
C THR A 210 -5.69 -7.13 -14.30
N ARG A 211 -5.11 -6.94 -13.13
CA ARG A 211 -5.16 -7.89 -12.03
C ARG A 211 -5.58 -7.23 -10.72
N VAL A 212 -6.02 -8.02 -9.76
CA VAL A 212 -6.21 -7.58 -8.38
C VAL A 212 -4.91 -7.80 -7.62
N GLY A 213 -4.41 -6.78 -6.93
CA GLY A 213 -3.24 -6.83 -6.09
C GLY A 213 -3.60 -7.21 -4.66
N TYR A 214 -2.99 -8.26 -4.16
CA TYR A 214 -3.15 -8.75 -2.79
C TYR A 214 -1.84 -8.53 -2.02
N PRO A 215 -1.86 -8.03 -0.79
CA PRO A 215 -0.65 -7.80 0.00
C PRO A 215 -0.14 -9.09 0.68
N ASN A 216 -0.09 -10.20 -0.06
CA ASN A 216 0.23 -11.53 0.47
C ASN A 216 1.66 -11.99 0.17
N GLU A 217 2.35 -11.39 -0.78
CA GLU A 217 3.68 -11.83 -1.21
C GLU A 217 4.76 -11.66 -0.12
N HIS A 218 4.55 -10.70 0.79
CA HIS A 218 5.48 -10.36 1.87
C HIS A 218 5.03 -10.82 3.25
N LEU A 219 3.93 -11.55 3.33
CA LEU A 219 3.37 -12.04 4.59
C LEU A 219 3.72 -13.50 4.82
N ALA A 220 3.97 -13.88 6.08
CA ALA A 220 4.23 -15.27 6.44
C ALA A 220 2.99 -16.16 6.19
N GLY A 221 3.22 -17.44 5.87
CA GLY A 221 2.17 -18.38 5.47
C GLY A 221 1.04 -18.60 6.48
N ASP A 222 1.27 -18.32 7.77
CA ASP A 222 0.29 -18.45 8.86
C ASP A 222 -0.48 -17.15 9.13
N THR A 223 -0.36 -16.14 8.27
CA THR A 223 -1.02 -14.85 8.44
C THR A 223 -2.54 -14.99 8.34
N ASP A 224 -3.28 -14.25 9.17
CA ASP A 224 -4.74 -14.17 9.10
C ASP A 224 -5.17 -13.78 7.67
N LYS A 225 -6.04 -14.60 7.08
CA LYS A 225 -6.59 -14.38 5.73
C LYS A 225 -7.23 -13.02 5.54
N ASN A 226 -7.68 -12.38 6.61
CA ASN A 226 -8.22 -11.03 6.53
C ASN A 226 -7.15 -10.00 6.14
N VAL A 227 -5.93 -10.12 6.66
CA VAL A 227 -4.83 -9.18 6.40
C VAL A 227 -4.31 -9.29 4.96
N THR A 228 -4.51 -10.43 4.30
CA THR A 228 -4.14 -10.63 2.89
C THR A 228 -5.13 -10.00 1.90
N SER A 229 -6.24 -9.42 2.39
CA SER A 229 -7.22 -8.75 1.55
C SER A 229 -6.67 -7.44 0.98
N PRO A 230 -7.03 -7.06 -0.26
CA PRO A 230 -6.69 -5.75 -0.83
C PRO A 230 -7.09 -4.56 0.04
N LEU A 231 -8.09 -4.73 0.90
CA LEU A 231 -8.52 -3.73 1.88
C LEU A 231 -7.39 -3.25 2.79
N TYR A 232 -6.40 -4.10 3.06
CA TYR A 232 -5.28 -3.81 3.97
C TYR A 232 -3.97 -3.51 3.25
N ALA A 233 -3.98 -3.34 1.92
CA ALA A 233 -2.77 -3.09 1.13
C ALA A 233 -1.94 -1.93 1.67
N THR A 234 -2.56 -0.78 1.93
CA THR A 234 -1.90 0.40 2.51
C THR A 234 -1.30 0.12 3.89
N ALA A 235 -2.06 -0.56 4.76
CA ALA A 235 -1.61 -0.87 6.12
C ALA A 235 -0.38 -1.80 6.11
N VAL A 236 -0.41 -2.85 5.30
CA VAL A 236 0.72 -3.77 5.11
C VAL A 236 1.93 -3.02 4.55
N GLY A 237 1.72 -2.18 3.55
CA GLY A 237 2.78 -1.37 2.95
C GLY A 237 3.43 -0.39 3.93
N LEU A 238 2.65 0.23 4.82
CA LEU A 238 3.18 1.10 5.88
C LEU A 238 4.08 0.34 6.86
N VAL A 239 3.68 -0.87 7.25
CA VAL A 239 4.51 -1.73 8.11
C VAL A 239 5.81 -2.10 7.41
N MET A 240 5.75 -2.49 6.12
CA MET A 240 6.94 -2.80 5.31
C MET A 240 7.88 -1.60 5.19
N ASP A 241 7.34 -0.39 4.96
CA ASP A 241 8.13 0.85 4.88
C ASP A 241 8.83 1.14 6.22
N GLY A 242 8.13 0.96 7.34
CA GLY A 242 8.71 1.11 8.68
C GLY A 242 9.84 0.11 8.95
N LEU A 243 9.65 -1.17 8.63
CA LEU A 243 10.68 -2.19 8.79
C LEU A 243 11.92 -1.91 7.93
N SER A 244 11.73 -1.52 6.67
CA SER A 244 12.83 -1.16 5.77
C SER A 244 13.65 0.04 6.27
N LYS A 245 13.01 1.01 6.93
CA LYS A 245 13.72 2.14 7.56
C LYS A 245 14.56 1.70 8.75
N ILE A 246 14.02 0.81 9.59
CA ILE A 246 14.75 0.26 10.73
C ILE A 246 15.99 -0.52 10.26
N GLU A 247 15.85 -1.34 9.22
CA GLU A 247 16.97 -2.10 8.64
C GLU A 247 18.06 -1.17 8.10
N LYS A 248 17.68 -0.13 7.33
CA LYS A 248 18.65 0.86 6.81
C LYS A 248 19.40 1.59 7.92
N ASN A 249 18.69 2.07 8.93
CA ASN A 249 19.32 2.75 10.07
C ASN A 249 20.30 1.82 10.82
N ASN A 250 19.97 0.54 10.94
CA ASN A 250 20.86 -0.43 11.58
C ASN A 250 22.13 -0.68 10.74
N ILE A 251 22.02 -0.72 9.41
CA ILE A 251 23.17 -0.87 8.51
C ILE A 251 24.06 0.37 8.56
N GLU A 252 23.49 1.56 8.47
CA GLU A 252 24.23 2.82 8.55
C GLU A 252 24.97 2.97 9.88
N ASN A 253 24.34 2.63 10.99
CA ASN A 253 24.97 2.65 12.30
C ASN A 253 26.13 1.63 12.40
N PHE A 254 25.97 0.44 11.81
CA PHE A 254 27.02 -0.57 11.76
C PHE A 254 28.21 -0.15 10.90
N GLU A 255 27.98 0.54 9.78
CA GLU A 255 29.03 1.08 8.92
C GLU A 255 29.79 2.23 9.61
N LEU A 256 29.09 3.10 10.34
CA LEU A 256 29.71 4.18 11.12
C LEU A 256 30.59 3.63 12.26
N GLU A 257 30.09 2.65 13.02
CA GLU A 257 30.88 2.01 14.10
C GLU A 257 32.16 1.34 13.55
N ASN A 258 32.13 0.75 12.36
CA ASN A 258 33.31 0.11 11.75
C ASN A 258 34.28 1.12 11.11
N SER A 259 33.78 2.27 10.62
CA SER A 259 34.66 3.31 10.06
C SER A 259 35.47 4.02 11.12
N ASP A 260 34.98 4.14 12.35
CA ASP A 260 35.71 4.70 13.47
C ASP A 260 36.82 3.76 13.97
N ASP A 261 36.63 2.44 13.88
CA ASP A 261 37.67 1.45 14.23
C ASP A 261 38.80 1.41 13.18
N GLU A 262 38.56 1.64 11.91
CA GLU A 262 39.60 1.71 10.86
C GLU A 262 40.43 3.02 10.95
N SER A 263 39.85 4.12 11.40
CA SER A 263 40.59 5.38 11.60
C SER A 263 41.58 5.35 12.78
N ILE A 264 41.30 4.51 13.77
CA ILE A 264 42.22 4.34 14.95
C ILE A 264 43.44 3.47 14.60
N ILE A 265 43.33 2.59 13.58
CA ILE A 265 44.43 1.69 13.17
C ILE A 265 45.44 2.43 12.25
N SER A 266 45.06 3.51 11.56
CA SER A 266 45.92 4.24 10.63
C SER A 266 46.81 5.33 11.27
N GLU A 267 46.54 5.78 12.49
CA GLU A 267 47.37 6.78 13.21
C GLU A 267 48.46 6.20 14.13
N ASN A 268 48.47 4.89 14.39
CA ASN A 268 49.44 4.26 15.32
C ASN A 268 50.57 3.46 14.68
N SER A 269 50.95 3.73 13.42
CA SER A 269 52.03 3.03 12.72
C SER A 269 53.23 3.87 12.41
N VAL A 270 53.66 4.76 13.33
CA VAL A 270 55.07 5.27 13.39
C VAL A 270 55.39 5.58 14.83
N GLU A 271 56.10 4.70 15.50
CA GLU A 271 57.19 4.84 16.43
C GLU A 271 57.27 3.73 17.52
N ASN A 272 58.26 2.91 17.30
CA ASN A 272 59.19 2.32 18.26
C ASN A 272 58.78 1.38 19.41
N ASN A 273 59.44 0.22 19.28
CA ASN A 273 60.15 -0.58 20.30
C ASN A 273 59.33 -1.60 21.14
N SER A 274 59.62 -2.85 20.74
CA SER A 274 60.00 -4.01 21.58
C SER A 274 59.90 -3.81 23.12
N GLU A 275 59.13 -4.69 23.71
CA GLU A 275 59.04 -5.13 25.11
C GLU A 275 57.65 -4.88 25.70
N GLU A 276 56.88 -5.93 25.72
CA GLU A 276 55.79 -6.34 26.63
C GLU A 276 54.66 -7.06 25.89
N ILE A 277 54.98 -8.22 25.33
CA ILE A 277 53.99 -9.24 25.03
C ILE A 277 54.02 -10.22 26.21
N GLU A 278 53.17 -9.97 27.18
CA GLU A 278 52.57 -11.00 28.05
C GLU A 278 51.58 -10.31 29.03
N LYS A 279 50.31 -10.74 28.95
CA LYS A 279 49.19 -10.43 29.86
C LYS A 279 48.19 -9.41 29.36
N LYS A 280 47.33 -9.84 28.46
CA LYS A 280 45.91 -9.44 28.38
C LYS A 280 45.12 -10.34 27.40
N THR A 281 45.13 -11.63 27.59
CA THR A 281 44.10 -12.57 27.15
C THR A 281 43.27 -12.88 28.37
N ASP A 282 42.10 -12.27 28.47
CA ASP A 282 40.88 -12.78 29.09
C ASP A 282 39.94 -11.63 29.47
N LYS A 283 39.26 -11.07 28.49
CA LYS A 283 37.93 -10.49 28.67
C LYS A 283 37.18 -10.54 27.32
N LYS A 284 36.81 -11.74 26.88
CA LYS A 284 35.72 -11.92 25.95
C LYS A 284 34.42 -11.55 26.68
N ILE A 285 33.99 -10.31 26.52
CA ILE A 285 32.62 -9.92 26.86
C ILE A 285 31.71 -10.69 25.89
N LYS A 286 31.00 -11.72 26.40
CA LYS A 286 29.91 -12.37 25.70
C LYS A 286 28.85 -11.31 25.43
N ARG A 287 28.81 -10.79 24.23
CA ARG A 287 27.64 -10.02 23.75
C ARG A 287 26.49 -11.03 23.65
N GLU A 288 25.50 -10.88 24.51
CA GLU A 288 24.23 -11.62 24.38
C GLU A 288 23.60 -11.28 23.05
N SER A 289 23.25 -12.31 22.28
CA SER A 289 22.54 -12.15 21.00
C SER A 289 21.22 -11.42 21.22
N PHE A 290 20.80 -10.62 20.26
CA PHE A 290 19.48 -9.95 20.28
C PHE A 290 18.34 -10.96 20.51
N LEU A 291 18.48 -12.18 20.00
CA LEU A 291 17.54 -13.28 20.25
C LEU A 291 17.51 -13.72 21.72
N ASP A 292 18.66 -13.68 22.44
CA ASP A 292 18.72 -14.02 23.88
C ASP A 292 18.02 -12.96 24.74
N LYS A 293 18.07 -11.70 24.33
CA LYS A 293 17.32 -10.61 25.00
C LYS A 293 15.82 -10.70 24.74
N LEU A 294 15.43 -11.09 23.55
CA LEU A 294 14.02 -11.23 23.17
C LEU A 294 13.36 -12.42 23.87
N THR A 295 14.08 -13.53 24.00
CA THR A 295 13.61 -14.72 24.75
C THR A 295 13.53 -14.46 26.25
N LYS A 296 14.48 -13.70 26.83
CA LYS A 296 14.43 -13.29 28.23
C LYS A 296 13.24 -12.38 28.52
N ASN A 297 13.02 -11.36 27.68
CA ASN A 297 11.86 -10.46 27.85
C ASN A 297 10.50 -11.17 27.66
N LEU A 298 10.43 -12.19 26.81
CA LEU A 298 9.24 -13.04 26.67
C LEU A 298 9.00 -13.95 27.87
N GLN A 299 10.06 -14.52 28.46
CA GLN A 299 9.99 -15.29 29.69
C GLN A 299 9.55 -14.41 30.88
N ASP A 300 10.17 -13.25 31.07
CA ASP A 300 9.81 -12.29 32.11
C ASP A 300 8.36 -11.78 31.97
N PHE A 301 7.83 -11.67 30.74
CA PHE A 301 6.45 -11.31 30.48
C PHE A 301 5.47 -12.45 30.85
N LEU A 302 5.84 -13.69 30.54
CA LEU A 302 5.02 -14.87 30.87
C LEU A 302 5.02 -15.17 32.39
N ASP A 303 6.15 -14.98 33.05
CA ASP A 303 6.26 -15.21 34.51
C ASP A 303 5.56 -14.12 35.36
N ASN A 304 5.31 -12.93 34.79
CA ASN A 304 4.52 -11.86 35.43
C ASN A 304 3.01 -11.89 35.07
N ALA A 305 2.56 -12.86 34.29
CA ALA A 305 1.17 -13.02 33.87
C ALA A 305 0.41 -14.14 34.64
N GLU A 306 1.04 -14.78 35.65
CA GLU A 306 0.42 -15.58 36.71
C GLU A 306 0.29 -14.71 37.97
#